data_f35b2df2349a7c25141cdb4499903a24
#
_entry.id   f35b2df2349a7c25141cdb4499903a24
#
_cell.length_a   1.000
_cell.length_b   1.000
_cell.length_c   1.000
_cell.angle_alpha   90.00
_cell.angle_beta   90.00
_cell.angle_gamma   90.00
#
_symmetry.space_group_name_H-M   'P 1'
#
loop_
_entity.id
_entity.type
_entity.pdbx_description
1 polymer ?
#
loop_
_entity_poly.entity_id
_entity_poly.type
_entity_poly.pdbx_seq_one_letter_code
_entity_poly.pdbx_strand_id
1 'polypeptide(L)'
;MKVLILQASPRANGNTAWMAEEYKKAAEAAGHEVTLVNVAKKKIAGCLACEYCHNKGNGACIQKDDMQELYPLMAEAEALVLAAPIYYFTLCAQIQAPVQRMYCVNAPAKVKKMALLMSSYSPGVYDGATAEFRDICNYWKAENMGAVTAKIDEQKTEETKKKVIELANKL
;
A
#
# COMPACT_ATOMS: atom_id res chain seq x y z
N MET A 1 9.75 -6.15 -12.95
CA MET A 1 8.42 -5.53 -12.77
C MET A 1 8.58 -4.12 -12.22
N LYS A 2 7.61 -3.24 -12.50
CA LYS A 2 7.49 -1.95 -11.82
C LYS A 2 6.68 -2.13 -10.53
N VAL A 3 7.32 -1.92 -9.40
CA VAL A 3 6.75 -2.11 -8.06
C VAL A 3 6.52 -0.76 -7.41
N LEU A 4 5.29 -0.48 -6.99
CA LEU A 4 4.96 0.71 -6.21
C LEU A 4 4.73 0.33 -4.75
N ILE A 5 5.45 0.97 -3.84
CA ILE A 5 5.25 0.82 -2.40
C ILE A 5 4.61 2.10 -1.86
N LEU A 6 3.40 2.00 -1.34
CA LEU A 6 2.74 3.09 -0.62
C LEU A 6 2.99 2.90 0.89
N GLN A 7 3.84 3.73 1.46
CA GLN A 7 4.20 3.70 2.87
C GLN A 7 3.45 4.80 3.61
N ALA A 8 2.70 4.44 4.66
CA ALA A 8 1.79 5.33 5.36
C ALA A 8 2.17 5.63 6.83
N SER A 9 3.39 5.29 7.25
CA SER A 9 3.84 5.70 8.58
C SER A 9 4.20 7.19 8.59
N PRO A 10 3.65 7.98 9.53
CA PRO A 10 4.05 9.38 9.69
C PRO A 10 5.47 9.52 10.27
N ARG A 11 5.98 8.46 10.90
CA ARG A 11 7.31 8.44 11.52
C ARG A 11 8.35 8.02 10.48
N ALA A 12 9.32 8.90 10.17
CA ALA A 12 10.36 8.63 9.18
C ALA A 12 11.16 7.34 9.50
N ASN A 13 11.47 7.12 10.77
CA ASN A 13 12.18 5.93 11.25
C ASN A 13 11.23 4.93 11.93
N GLY A 14 9.95 4.94 11.55
CA GLY A 14 8.95 4.03 12.10
C GLY A 14 9.15 2.59 11.62
N ASN A 15 8.52 1.66 12.31
CA ASN A 15 8.68 0.23 12.01
C ASN A 15 8.10 -0.14 10.64
N THR A 16 6.93 0.39 10.29
CA THR A 16 6.37 0.22 8.95
C THR A 16 7.27 0.79 7.86
N ALA A 17 7.87 1.98 8.07
CA ALA A 17 8.79 2.58 7.12
C ALA A 17 10.05 1.71 6.94
N TRP A 18 10.58 1.15 8.02
CA TRP A 18 11.71 0.22 7.96
C TRP A 18 11.35 -1.06 7.17
N MET A 19 10.18 -1.67 7.41
CA MET A 19 9.73 -2.84 6.66
C MET A 19 9.60 -2.52 5.16
N ALA A 20 9.06 -1.35 4.81
CA ALA A 20 8.94 -0.91 3.42
C ALA A 20 10.30 -0.73 2.75
N GLU A 21 11.30 -0.19 3.46
CA GLU A 21 12.67 -0.06 2.95
C GLU A 21 13.37 -1.41 2.78
N GLU A 22 13.19 -2.36 3.71
CA GLU A 22 13.75 -3.72 3.57
C GLU A 22 13.09 -4.47 2.40
N TYR A 23 11.77 -4.32 2.21
CA TYR A 23 11.07 -4.86 1.04
C TYR A 23 11.61 -4.27 -0.27
N LYS A 24 11.77 -2.93 -0.31
CA LYS A 24 12.34 -2.22 -1.46
C LYS A 24 13.71 -2.77 -1.83
N LYS A 25 14.64 -2.86 -0.86
CA LYS A 25 16.00 -3.38 -1.08
C LYS A 25 15.98 -4.81 -1.64
N ALA A 26 15.12 -5.67 -1.10
CA ALA A 26 15.01 -7.05 -1.56
C ALA A 26 14.46 -7.13 -2.99
N ALA A 27 13.43 -6.36 -3.30
CA ALA A 27 12.85 -6.32 -4.64
C ALA A 27 13.83 -5.73 -5.68
N GLU A 28 14.56 -4.67 -5.33
CA GLU A 28 15.61 -4.09 -6.19
C GLU A 28 16.76 -5.09 -6.44
N ALA A 29 17.18 -5.84 -5.40
CA ALA A 29 18.19 -6.89 -5.52
C ALA A 29 17.72 -8.04 -6.43
N ALA A 30 16.42 -8.30 -6.52
CA ALA A 30 15.81 -9.26 -7.44
C ALA A 30 15.60 -8.70 -8.86
N GLY A 31 16.05 -7.46 -9.14
CA GLY A 31 16.00 -6.85 -10.47
C GLY A 31 14.70 -6.12 -10.80
N HIS A 32 13.88 -5.77 -9.79
CA HIS A 32 12.67 -4.99 -9.99
C HIS A 32 12.95 -3.49 -9.92
N GLU A 33 12.17 -2.68 -10.67
CA GLU A 33 12.17 -1.23 -10.57
C GLU A 33 11.19 -0.82 -9.46
N VAL A 34 11.69 -0.22 -8.36
CA VAL A 34 10.88 0.04 -7.17
C VAL A 34 10.74 1.53 -6.91
N THR A 35 9.50 2.00 -6.85
CA THR A 35 9.17 3.35 -6.38
C THR A 35 8.50 3.27 -5.01
N LEU A 36 9.09 3.94 -4.00
CA LEU A 36 8.53 4.05 -2.67
C LEU A 36 8.01 5.47 -2.44
N VAL A 37 6.73 5.59 -2.11
CA VAL A 37 6.08 6.87 -1.80
C VAL A 37 5.59 6.88 -0.37
N ASN A 38 6.01 7.88 0.40
CA ASN A 38 5.46 8.11 1.75
C ASN A 38 4.16 8.92 1.65
N VAL A 39 3.03 8.22 1.62
CA VAL A 39 1.70 8.83 1.52
C VAL A 39 1.26 9.54 2.80
N ALA A 40 1.88 9.25 3.96
CA ALA A 40 1.60 9.96 5.20
C ALA A 40 2.03 11.44 5.17
N LYS A 41 2.93 11.80 4.26
CA LYS A 41 3.38 13.18 4.06
C LYS A 41 2.60 13.91 2.97
N LYS A 42 1.65 13.24 2.33
CA LYS A 42 0.85 13.79 1.24
C LYS A 42 -0.52 14.25 1.73
N LYS A 43 -1.01 15.30 1.11
CA LYS A 43 -2.37 15.80 1.36
C LYS A 43 -3.32 15.12 0.38
N ILE A 44 -3.86 13.97 0.78
CA ILE A 44 -4.80 13.18 -0.02
C ILE A 44 -6.11 13.06 0.78
N ALA A 45 -7.17 13.64 0.25
CA ALA A 45 -8.51 13.48 0.82
C ALA A 45 -9.17 12.18 0.33
N GLY A 46 -10.10 11.64 1.11
CA GLY A 46 -10.93 10.51 0.71
C GLY A 46 -11.81 10.81 -0.51
N CYS A 47 -12.41 9.78 -1.09
CA CYS A 47 -13.35 9.94 -2.20
C CYS A 47 -14.63 10.68 -1.72
N LEU A 48 -15.08 11.66 -2.48
CA LEU A 48 -16.31 12.43 -2.20
C LEU A 48 -17.59 11.76 -2.73
N ALA A 49 -17.47 10.64 -3.43
CA ALA A 49 -18.59 9.98 -4.13
C ALA A 49 -19.40 10.92 -5.04
N CYS A 50 -18.75 11.94 -5.61
CA CYS A 50 -19.42 12.98 -6.41
C CYS A 50 -19.69 12.55 -7.85
N GLU A 51 -19.27 11.36 -8.25
CA GLU A 51 -19.45 10.75 -9.58
C GLU A 51 -18.90 11.58 -10.77
N TYR A 52 -18.17 12.66 -10.50
CA TYR A 52 -17.58 13.49 -11.56
C TYR A 52 -16.71 12.68 -12.52
N CYS A 53 -15.86 11.80 -11.98
CA CYS A 53 -14.95 10.98 -12.76
C CYS A 53 -15.65 10.03 -13.75
N HIS A 54 -16.83 9.51 -13.38
CA HIS A 54 -17.61 8.61 -14.24
C HIS A 54 -18.56 9.32 -15.21
N ASN A 55 -18.89 10.59 -14.93
CA ASN A 55 -19.81 11.36 -15.77
C ASN A 55 -19.08 12.35 -16.70
N LYS A 56 -18.34 13.29 -16.15
CA LYS A 56 -17.75 14.43 -16.89
C LYS A 56 -16.22 14.37 -16.92
N GLY A 57 -15.62 13.59 -16.04
CA GLY A 57 -14.17 13.60 -15.80
C GLY A 57 -13.37 12.62 -16.66
N ASN A 58 -14.02 11.76 -17.46
CA ASN A 58 -13.33 10.74 -18.27
C ASN A 58 -12.29 9.92 -17.47
N GLY A 59 -12.66 9.47 -16.29
CA GLY A 59 -11.75 8.77 -15.36
C GLY A 59 -10.88 9.70 -14.50
N ALA A 60 -10.89 11.01 -14.71
CA ALA A 60 -10.14 11.96 -13.91
C ALA A 60 -10.93 12.44 -12.68
N CYS A 61 -10.30 12.40 -11.50
CA CYS A 61 -10.92 12.92 -10.29
C CYS A 61 -10.96 14.46 -10.29
N ILE A 62 -12.06 15.03 -9.78
CA ILE A 62 -12.23 16.48 -9.66
C ILE A 62 -11.30 17.10 -8.59
N GLN A 63 -10.94 16.33 -7.55
CA GLN A 63 -10.09 16.81 -6.46
C GLN A 63 -8.66 17.05 -6.95
N LYS A 64 -8.12 18.24 -6.65
CA LYS A 64 -6.76 18.69 -7.03
C LYS A 64 -5.87 18.68 -5.79
N ASP A 65 -5.49 17.48 -5.35
CA ASP A 65 -4.59 17.24 -4.23
C ASP A 65 -3.41 16.35 -4.65
N ASP A 66 -2.57 15.94 -3.69
CA ASP A 66 -1.35 15.16 -3.99
C ASP A 66 -1.64 13.78 -4.60
N MET A 67 -2.89 13.33 -4.67
CA MET A 67 -3.25 12.13 -5.40
C MET A 67 -2.96 12.23 -6.89
N GLN A 68 -2.90 13.46 -7.44
CA GLN A 68 -2.55 13.67 -8.85
C GLN A 68 -1.15 13.13 -9.19
N GLU A 69 -0.21 13.13 -8.24
CA GLU A 69 1.12 12.57 -8.42
C GLU A 69 1.11 11.03 -8.35
N LEU A 70 0.13 10.44 -7.65
CA LEU A 70 0.04 8.98 -7.48
C LEU A 70 -0.67 8.29 -8.64
N TYR A 71 -1.62 8.93 -9.30
CA TYR A 71 -2.36 8.31 -10.41
C TYR A 71 -1.44 7.72 -11.50
N PRO A 72 -0.44 8.45 -12.02
CA PRO A 72 0.46 7.89 -13.02
C PRO A 72 1.31 6.73 -12.48
N LEU A 73 1.75 6.80 -11.22
CA LEU A 73 2.50 5.72 -10.58
C LEU A 73 1.64 4.46 -10.43
N MET A 74 0.39 4.62 -9.97
CA MET A 74 -0.57 3.52 -9.83
C MET A 74 -0.93 2.90 -11.18
N ALA A 75 -1.03 3.71 -12.25
CA ALA A 75 -1.33 3.23 -13.59
C ALA A 75 -0.19 2.39 -14.20
N GLU A 76 1.06 2.70 -13.86
CA GLU A 76 2.24 2.00 -14.37
C GLU A 76 2.70 0.83 -13.51
N ALA A 77 2.29 0.77 -12.24
CA ALA A 77 2.67 -0.30 -11.33
C ALA A 77 2.11 -1.66 -11.78
N GLU A 78 2.97 -2.67 -11.80
CA GLU A 78 2.61 -4.07 -12.04
C GLU A 78 2.42 -4.83 -10.72
N ALA A 79 3.09 -4.37 -9.64
CA ALA A 79 2.87 -4.84 -8.29
C ALA A 79 2.70 -3.65 -7.33
N LEU A 80 1.80 -3.80 -6.35
CA LEU A 80 1.51 -2.79 -5.35
C LEU A 80 1.74 -3.34 -3.95
N VAL A 81 2.51 -2.63 -3.15
CA VAL A 81 2.74 -2.95 -1.74
C VAL A 81 2.13 -1.87 -0.87
N LEU A 82 1.24 -2.27 0.02
CA LEU A 82 0.69 -1.39 1.04
C LEU A 82 1.46 -1.59 2.34
N ALA A 83 2.05 -0.53 2.88
CA ALA A 83 2.79 -0.57 4.14
C ALA A 83 2.17 0.43 5.13
N ALA A 84 1.45 -0.09 6.14
CA ALA A 84 0.64 0.72 7.04
C ALA A 84 0.79 0.32 8.51
N PRO A 85 0.86 1.30 9.43
CA PRO A 85 0.58 1.01 10.84
C PRO A 85 -0.90 0.69 11.01
N ILE A 86 -1.22 -0.15 11.99
CA ILE A 86 -2.61 -0.47 12.35
C ILE A 86 -3.10 0.49 13.41
N TYR A 87 -4.23 1.13 13.15
CA TYR A 87 -4.96 1.94 14.10
C TYR A 87 -6.41 1.44 14.18
N TYR A 88 -6.87 1.10 15.39
CA TYR A 88 -8.20 0.57 15.63
C TYR A 88 -8.59 -0.57 14.67
N PHE A 89 -7.69 -1.56 14.54
CA PHE A 89 -7.89 -2.81 13.79
C PHE A 89 -7.99 -2.68 12.27
N THR A 90 -7.76 -1.48 11.70
CA THR A 90 -7.85 -1.22 10.26
C THR A 90 -6.55 -0.65 9.71
N LEU A 91 -6.41 -0.61 8.39
CA LEU A 91 -5.38 0.18 7.73
C LEU A 91 -5.58 1.67 8.06
N CYS A 92 -4.49 2.40 8.27
CA CYS A 92 -4.58 3.81 8.63
C CYS A 92 -5.18 4.65 7.48
N ALA A 93 -5.80 5.79 7.83
CA ALA A 93 -6.48 6.68 6.88
C ALA A 93 -5.59 7.11 5.69
N GLN A 94 -4.28 7.27 5.93
CA GLN A 94 -3.31 7.67 4.91
C GLN A 94 -3.16 6.64 3.77
N ILE A 95 -3.40 5.34 4.04
CA ILE A 95 -3.44 4.30 3.01
C ILE A 95 -4.84 4.18 2.42
N GLN A 96 -5.88 4.30 3.25
CA GLN A 96 -7.25 4.16 2.77
C GLN A 96 -7.62 5.25 1.74
N ALA A 97 -7.17 6.50 1.96
CA ALA A 97 -7.47 7.59 1.06
C ALA A 97 -7.01 7.35 -0.39
N PRO A 98 -5.73 7.04 -0.69
CA PRO A 98 -5.30 6.73 -2.05
C PRO A 98 -6.00 5.48 -2.64
N VAL A 99 -6.28 4.44 -1.83
CA VAL A 99 -7.04 3.27 -2.29
C VAL A 99 -8.46 3.65 -2.71
N GLN A 100 -9.20 4.40 -1.87
CA GLN A 100 -10.54 4.89 -2.18
C GLN A 100 -10.55 5.79 -3.43
N ARG A 101 -9.51 6.58 -3.63
CA ARG A 101 -9.39 7.48 -4.78
C ARG A 101 -9.16 6.75 -6.10
N MET A 102 -8.79 5.46 -6.09
CA MET A 102 -8.78 4.61 -7.29
C MET A 102 -10.17 4.33 -7.85
N TYR A 103 -11.23 4.66 -7.11
CA TYR A 103 -12.61 4.61 -7.61
C TYR A 103 -12.78 5.30 -8.98
N CYS A 104 -12.03 6.36 -9.27
CA CYS A 104 -12.12 7.08 -10.53
C CYS A 104 -11.77 6.23 -11.78
N VAL A 105 -10.99 5.18 -11.61
CA VAL A 105 -10.60 4.22 -12.66
C VAL A 105 -10.95 2.77 -12.30
N ASN A 106 -11.72 2.57 -11.23
CA ASN A 106 -12.14 1.30 -10.61
C ASN A 106 -10.98 0.47 -10.03
N ALA A 107 -9.87 0.33 -10.72
CA ALA A 107 -8.68 -0.39 -10.28
C ALA A 107 -7.44 0.08 -11.06
N PRO A 108 -6.23 -0.06 -10.51
CA PRO A 108 -4.99 0.16 -11.26
C PRO A 108 -4.82 -0.97 -12.29
N ALA A 109 -4.89 -0.63 -13.58
CA ALA A 109 -5.08 -1.59 -14.67
C ALA A 109 -3.94 -2.62 -14.82
N LYS A 110 -2.70 -2.25 -14.48
CA LYS A 110 -1.52 -3.11 -14.64
C LYS A 110 -1.17 -3.91 -13.39
N VAL A 111 -1.71 -3.56 -12.20
CA VAL A 111 -1.41 -4.25 -10.96
C VAL A 111 -1.96 -5.68 -11.00
N LYS A 112 -1.05 -6.66 -10.90
CA LYS A 112 -1.36 -8.10 -10.90
C LYS A 112 -1.00 -8.78 -9.59
N LYS A 113 -0.13 -8.17 -8.79
CA LYS A 113 0.33 -8.70 -7.52
C LYS A 113 0.23 -7.64 -6.43
N MET A 114 -0.20 -8.03 -5.24
CA MET A 114 -0.27 -7.13 -4.09
C MET A 114 0.29 -7.78 -2.82
N ALA A 115 1.01 -6.99 -2.03
CA ALA A 115 1.54 -7.40 -0.72
C ALA A 115 1.18 -6.38 0.36
N LEU A 116 1.16 -6.83 1.61
CA LEU A 116 0.80 -6.01 2.76
C LEU A 116 1.88 -6.10 3.86
N LEU A 117 2.34 -4.95 4.32
CA LEU A 117 3.26 -4.83 5.46
C LEU A 117 2.56 -4.06 6.57
N MET A 118 2.43 -4.65 7.74
CA MET A 118 1.71 -4.05 8.87
C MET A 118 2.53 -4.02 10.14
N SER A 119 2.46 -2.92 10.86
CA SER A 119 3.02 -2.85 12.21
C SER A 119 1.99 -2.33 13.22
N SER A 120 2.09 -2.81 14.47
CA SER A 120 1.22 -2.40 15.56
C SER A 120 1.97 -2.35 16.89
N TYR A 121 1.33 -1.78 17.90
CA TYR A 121 1.79 -1.88 19.28
C TYR A 121 1.36 -3.22 19.90
N SER A 122 0.11 -3.62 19.68
CA SER A 122 -0.51 -4.80 20.31
C SER A 122 -0.56 -6.00 19.35
N PRO A 123 -0.55 -7.24 19.87
CA PRO A 123 -0.85 -8.44 19.09
C PRO A 123 -2.36 -8.54 18.79
N GLY A 124 -2.73 -9.40 17.82
CA GLY A 124 -4.14 -9.76 17.55
C GLY A 124 -5.00 -8.65 16.95
N VAL A 125 -4.39 -7.65 16.30
CA VAL A 125 -5.11 -6.46 15.78
C VAL A 125 -5.15 -6.41 14.25
N TYR A 126 -4.75 -7.47 13.56
CA TYR A 126 -4.52 -7.44 12.11
C TYR A 126 -5.68 -7.97 11.26
N ASP A 127 -6.66 -8.67 11.86
CA ASP A 127 -7.69 -9.41 11.12
C ASP A 127 -8.53 -8.50 10.22
N GLY A 128 -9.00 -7.36 10.74
CA GLY A 128 -9.76 -6.39 9.96
C GLY A 128 -8.99 -5.85 8.76
N ALA A 129 -7.74 -5.42 8.97
CA ALA A 129 -6.88 -4.91 7.91
C ALA A 129 -6.51 -6.00 6.89
N THR A 130 -6.33 -7.24 7.33
CA THR A 130 -6.07 -8.38 6.44
C THR A 130 -7.29 -8.73 5.60
N ALA A 131 -8.49 -8.68 6.18
CA ALA A 131 -9.73 -8.87 5.45
C ALA A 131 -9.97 -7.76 4.41
N GLU A 132 -9.78 -6.49 4.80
CA GLU A 132 -9.84 -5.33 3.90
C GLU A 132 -8.89 -5.52 2.70
N PHE A 133 -7.63 -5.86 2.96
CA PHE A 133 -6.63 -6.08 1.92
C PHE A 133 -7.00 -7.23 0.98
N ARG A 134 -7.45 -8.37 1.52
CA ARG A 134 -7.91 -9.52 0.72
C ARG A 134 -9.04 -9.10 -0.22
N ASP A 135 -10.01 -8.34 0.27
CA ASP A 135 -11.18 -7.95 -0.51
C ASP A 135 -10.82 -6.93 -1.59
N ILE A 136 -9.85 -6.02 -1.32
CA ILE A 136 -9.26 -5.14 -2.33
C ILE A 136 -8.56 -5.96 -3.43
N CYS A 137 -7.72 -6.94 -3.07
CA CYS A 137 -7.05 -7.82 -4.03
C CYS A 137 -8.07 -8.54 -4.94
N ASN A 138 -9.12 -9.10 -4.34
CA ASN A 138 -10.18 -9.79 -5.07
C ASN A 138 -10.90 -8.86 -6.05
N TYR A 139 -11.27 -7.66 -5.60
CA TYR A 139 -11.97 -6.68 -6.43
C TYR A 139 -11.08 -6.17 -7.58
N TRP A 140 -9.80 -5.91 -7.33
CA TRP A 140 -8.85 -5.47 -8.34
C TRP A 140 -8.30 -6.61 -9.20
N LYS A 141 -8.69 -7.87 -8.93
CA LYS A 141 -8.22 -9.07 -9.62
C LYS A 141 -6.69 -9.21 -9.59
N ALA A 142 -6.09 -8.84 -8.48
CA ALA A 142 -4.68 -8.97 -8.20
C ALA A 142 -4.41 -10.18 -7.29
N GLU A 143 -3.31 -10.87 -7.53
CA GLU A 143 -2.84 -11.95 -6.65
C GLU A 143 -2.46 -11.39 -5.29
N ASN A 144 -3.04 -11.96 -4.23
CA ASN A 144 -2.65 -11.65 -2.87
C ASN A 144 -1.41 -12.46 -2.49
N MET A 145 -0.24 -11.81 -2.50
CA MET A 145 1.04 -12.46 -2.17
C MET A 145 1.21 -12.73 -0.66
N GLY A 146 0.32 -12.20 0.16
CA GLY A 146 0.33 -12.33 1.61
C GLY A 146 0.70 -11.06 2.35
N ALA A 147 0.85 -11.20 3.67
CA ALA A 147 1.15 -10.09 4.56
C ALA A 147 2.29 -10.44 5.52
N VAL A 148 3.07 -9.44 5.90
CA VAL A 148 3.99 -9.50 7.04
C VAL A 148 3.51 -8.54 8.12
N THR A 149 3.38 -9.06 9.34
CA THR A 149 3.00 -8.30 10.52
C THR A 149 4.16 -8.24 11.51
N ALA A 150 4.28 -7.13 12.23
CA ALA A 150 5.25 -6.99 13.31
C ALA A 150 4.66 -6.17 14.45
N LYS A 151 4.44 -6.81 15.61
CA LYS A 151 4.10 -6.12 16.87
C LYS A 151 5.35 -5.50 17.50
N ILE A 152 5.21 -4.71 18.55
CA ILE A 152 6.24 -3.82 19.06
C ILE A 152 7.59 -4.50 19.37
N ASP A 153 7.61 -5.71 19.89
CA ASP A 153 8.80 -6.49 20.23
C ASP A 153 9.37 -7.31 19.06
N GLU A 154 8.64 -7.40 17.96
CA GLU A 154 9.07 -8.07 16.73
C GLU A 154 9.62 -7.09 15.69
N GLN A 155 9.46 -5.80 15.94
CA GLN A 155 9.81 -4.74 15.00
C GLN A 155 11.33 -4.60 14.86
N LYS A 156 11.81 -4.49 13.62
CA LYS A 156 13.23 -4.35 13.28
C LYS A 156 14.12 -5.53 13.73
N THR A 157 13.53 -6.71 13.88
CA THR A 157 14.27 -7.94 14.16
C THR A 157 14.74 -8.61 12.86
N GLU A 158 15.79 -9.44 12.96
CA GLU A 158 16.25 -10.23 11.79
C GLU A 158 15.18 -11.21 11.33
N GLU A 159 14.34 -11.75 12.22
CA GLU A 159 13.22 -12.61 11.88
C GLU A 159 12.19 -11.86 11.03
N THR A 160 11.78 -10.67 11.43
CA THR A 160 10.85 -9.85 10.65
C THR A 160 11.47 -9.45 9.31
N LYS A 161 12.75 -9.10 9.29
CA LYS A 161 13.48 -8.82 8.05
C LYS A 161 13.44 -9.99 7.08
N LYS A 162 13.69 -11.19 7.56
CA LYS A 162 13.63 -12.41 6.75
C LYS A 162 12.24 -12.61 6.14
N LYS A 163 11.18 -12.47 6.93
CA LYS A 163 9.79 -12.56 6.44
C LYS A 163 9.49 -11.53 5.35
N VAL A 164 9.99 -10.29 5.51
CA VAL A 164 9.83 -9.21 4.50
C VAL A 164 10.55 -9.55 3.20
N ILE A 165 11.79 -10.06 3.29
CA ILE A 165 12.57 -10.50 2.12
C ILE A 165 11.89 -11.68 1.41
N GLU A 166 11.41 -12.68 2.17
CA GLU A 166 10.68 -13.82 1.61
C GLU A 166 9.40 -13.38 0.89
N LEU A 167 8.69 -12.36 1.41
CA LEU A 167 7.51 -11.81 0.75
C LEU A 167 7.90 -11.06 -0.54
N ALA A 168 8.99 -10.29 -0.53
CA ALA A 168 9.46 -9.58 -1.71
C ALA A 168 9.90 -10.53 -2.84
N ASN A 169 10.48 -11.68 -2.49
CA ASN A 169 10.92 -12.69 -3.46
C ASN A 169 9.76 -13.46 -4.14
N LYS A 170 8.50 -13.17 -3.78
CA LYS A 170 7.31 -13.70 -4.50
C LYS A 170 6.91 -12.84 -5.71
N LEU A 171 7.57 -11.69 -5.91
CA LEU A 171 7.39 -10.86 -7.10
C LEU A 171 7.85 -11.62 -8.36
#